data_587d6f666c3bbb5ca84c0a33f5a27689
#
_entry.id   587d6f666c3bbb5ca84c0a33f5a27689
#
_cell.length_a   1.000
_cell.length_b   1.000
_cell.length_c   1.000
_cell.angle_alpha   90.00
_cell.angle_beta   90.00
_cell.angle_gamma   90.00
#
_symmetry.space_group_name_H-M   'P 1'
#
loop_
_entity.id
_entity.type
_entity.pdbx_description
1 polymer ?
#
loop_
_entity_poly.entity_id
_entity_poly.type
_entity_poly.pdbx_seq_one_letter_code
_entity_poly.pdbx_strand_id
1 'polypeptide(L)'
;MTDAHEAPWKPKFNPWLIALTVTMATFMEVLDTSIANVSLPHIAGSLSASHEESAWVLTSYLVSNAIILPISAWLSTIIGRKRFYMMCVALFTTSSFLCGLAPSLGMLIFFRILQGVGGGGLQPSEQAILADTFPAAKRGMAFAVYGMAVVLAPAIGPTLGGWITDNFNWRWIFYINVPIGILSLFLTNRMVEDPPFLKREQERRRRIRADYVGLGLITLAIASLQIVLDKGQEADWFGSPWITATTILSAYAFLIWIVWEWHHPNPVVDIRLFQRRNFATAMFFSFTIGIVLYGTTFMIPQFLQVELGYPAVKAGEALAGGGFAMICMLPIVGALVSRVDPRKLMAFGFISISAGLYYMSTVFSLTMDFRMALLIRTLQLFGLAFIFVPQNILAYVGVPREKNNQISSMNSFMRNVGGSIGIALISTSISRIGQQRRAFMVAHTAPGSPAFENMTNGLSETLKRQGASSADATRQAHGMVSALIDRQATTLGYVEVISILAVIILALVPFLLIMKRNKPAVGDQAVIH
;
A
#
# COMPACT_ATOMS: atom_id res chain seq x y z
N MET A 1 30.61 8.87 32.70
CA MET A 1 29.80 7.88 33.44
C MET A 1 29.58 6.73 32.48
N THR A 2 30.33 5.67 32.68
CA THR A 2 30.39 4.45 31.89
C THR A 2 29.04 3.75 31.95
N ASP A 3 28.40 3.58 30.79
CA ASP A 3 27.18 2.77 30.63
C ASP A 3 27.51 1.34 31.09
N ALA A 4 27.02 0.98 32.27
CA ALA A 4 27.00 -0.40 32.69
C ALA A 4 26.26 -1.20 31.63
N HIS A 5 26.85 -2.26 31.12
CA HIS A 5 26.26 -3.22 30.19
C HIS A 5 25.01 -3.81 30.82
N GLU A 6 23.88 -3.10 30.68
CA GLU A 6 22.58 -3.69 31.03
C GLU A 6 22.35 -4.90 30.09
N ALA A 7 22.09 -6.05 30.68
CA ALA A 7 21.78 -7.28 29.95
C ALA A 7 20.68 -6.98 28.92
N PRO A 8 20.75 -7.52 27.70
CA PRO A 8 19.76 -7.26 26.67
C PRO A 8 18.37 -7.65 27.19
N TRP A 9 17.44 -6.68 27.14
CA TRP A 9 16.05 -6.93 27.55
C TRP A 9 15.48 -8.11 26.79
N LYS A 10 14.79 -9.01 27.50
CA LYS A 10 14.08 -10.15 26.92
C LYS A 10 12.62 -10.06 27.32
N PRO A 11 11.69 -10.32 26.38
CA PRO A 11 10.26 -10.39 26.71
C PRO A 11 9.97 -11.58 27.62
N LYS A 12 8.96 -11.46 28.47
CA LYS A 12 8.53 -12.57 29.36
C LYS A 12 7.87 -13.71 28.61
N PHE A 13 7.17 -13.37 27.51
CA PHE A 13 6.47 -14.35 26.67
C PHE A 13 7.28 -14.74 25.45
N ASN A 14 6.93 -15.83 24.82
CA ASN A 14 7.56 -16.28 23.58
C ASN A 14 7.46 -15.17 22.50
N PRO A 15 8.61 -14.71 21.93
CA PRO A 15 8.62 -13.70 20.90
C PRO A 15 7.71 -13.96 19.70
N TRP A 16 7.54 -15.22 19.31
CA TRP A 16 6.67 -15.61 18.20
C TRP A 16 5.20 -15.42 18.49
N LEU A 17 4.76 -15.70 19.72
CA LEU A 17 3.39 -15.42 20.13
C LEU A 17 3.12 -13.91 20.14
N ILE A 18 4.09 -13.10 20.58
CA ILE A 18 3.98 -11.64 20.50
C ILE A 18 3.86 -11.21 19.03
N ALA A 19 4.71 -11.74 18.15
CA ALA A 19 4.67 -11.44 16.72
C ALA A 19 3.29 -11.73 16.11
N LEU A 20 2.75 -12.94 16.33
CA LEU A 20 1.42 -13.31 15.84
C LEU A 20 0.32 -12.40 16.39
N THR A 21 0.40 -12.02 17.67
CA THR A 21 -0.57 -11.15 18.32
C THR A 21 -0.62 -9.76 17.67
N VAL A 22 0.55 -9.14 17.44
CA VAL A 22 0.60 -7.79 16.85
C VAL A 22 0.32 -7.81 15.35
N THR A 23 0.76 -8.85 14.65
CA THR A 23 0.51 -9.01 13.21
C THR A 23 -0.98 -9.20 12.88
N MET A 24 -1.76 -9.79 13.81
CA MET A 24 -3.20 -9.99 13.63
C MET A 24 -3.96 -8.66 13.46
N ALA A 25 -3.58 -7.61 14.18
CA ALA A 25 -4.23 -6.30 14.02
C ALA A 25 -3.84 -5.60 12.70
N THR A 26 -2.59 -5.73 12.27
CA THR A 26 -2.18 -5.23 10.95
C THR A 26 -2.85 -5.99 9.82
N PHE A 27 -2.98 -7.32 9.94
CA PHE A 27 -3.75 -8.11 8.97
C PHE A 27 -5.19 -7.61 8.87
N MET A 28 -5.85 -7.39 10.00
CA MET A 28 -7.21 -6.84 10.07
C MET A 28 -7.30 -5.46 9.41
N GLU A 29 -6.37 -4.55 9.67
CA GLU A 29 -6.32 -3.19 9.11
C GLU A 29 -6.19 -3.20 7.58
N VAL A 30 -5.26 -4.00 7.06
CA VAL A 30 -5.03 -4.09 5.62
C VAL A 30 -6.16 -4.82 4.91
N LEU A 31 -6.75 -5.82 5.56
CA LEU A 31 -7.91 -6.57 5.06
C LEU A 31 -9.13 -5.66 4.94
N ASP A 32 -9.42 -4.84 5.95
CA ASP A 32 -10.53 -3.87 5.98
C ASP A 32 -10.52 -2.94 4.76
N THR A 33 -9.35 -2.40 4.43
CA THR A 33 -9.19 -1.51 3.27
C THR A 33 -9.49 -2.23 1.95
N SER A 34 -9.02 -3.46 1.82
CA SER A 34 -9.18 -4.27 0.61
C SER A 34 -10.63 -4.73 0.40
N ILE A 35 -11.30 -5.16 1.48
CA ILE A 35 -12.71 -5.57 1.45
C ILE A 35 -13.63 -4.39 1.15
N ALA A 36 -13.39 -3.24 1.81
CA ALA A 36 -14.21 -2.05 1.62
C ALA A 36 -14.22 -1.56 0.16
N ASN A 37 -13.09 -1.67 -0.54
CA ASN A 37 -12.97 -1.26 -1.93
C ASN A 37 -13.94 -2.03 -2.86
N VAL A 38 -14.05 -3.34 -2.69
CA VAL A 38 -14.94 -4.19 -3.51
C VAL A 38 -16.42 -3.96 -3.17
N SER A 39 -16.69 -3.52 -1.94
CA SER A 39 -18.05 -3.34 -1.43
C SER A 39 -18.66 -1.97 -1.75
N LEU A 40 -17.89 -1.03 -2.35
CA LEU A 40 -18.36 0.34 -2.65
C LEU A 40 -19.67 0.40 -3.45
N PRO A 41 -19.88 -0.40 -4.53
CA PRO A 41 -21.14 -0.35 -5.27
C PRO A 41 -22.36 -0.73 -4.42
N HIS A 42 -22.20 -1.71 -3.53
CA HIS A 42 -23.27 -2.14 -2.60
C HIS A 42 -23.56 -1.06 -1.54
N ILE A 43 -22.50 -0.38 -1.05
CA ILE A 43 -22.63 0.75 -0.11
C ILE A 43 -23.35 1.90 -0.78
N ALA A 44 -22.97 2.29 -2.01
CA ALA A 44 -23.58 3.34 -2.79
C ALA A 44 -25.08 3.08 -3.01
N GLY A 45 -25.42 1.88 -3.49
CA GLY A 45 -26.83 1.49 -3.71
C GLY A 45 -27.65 1.49 -2.43
N SER A 46 -27.10 0.97 -1.32
CA SER A 46 -27.80 0.88 -0.04
C SER A 46 -28.02 2.23 0.65
N LEU A 47 -27.10 3.17 0.49
CA LEU A 47 -27.17 4.51 1.10
C LEU A 47 -27.66 5.60 0.13
N SER A 48 -28.15 5.21 -1.06
CA SER A 48 -28.66 6.11 -2.11
C SER A 48 -27.65 7.19 -2.50
N ALA A 49 -26.38 6.80 -2.58
CA ALA A 49 -25.24 7.67 -2.90
C ALA A 49 -24.77 7.43 -4.34
N SER A 50 -24.21 8.46 -4.97
CA SER A 50 -23.50 8.31 -6.24
C SER A 50 -22.20 7.51 -6.07
N HIS A 51 -21.63 7.02 -7.17
CA HIS A 51 -20.34 6.35 -7.15
C HIS A 51 -19.21 7.26 -6.63
N GLU A 52 -19.23 8.53 -7.04
CA GLU A 52 -18.25 9.53 -6.62
C GLU A 52 -18.35 9.85 -5.12
N GLU A 53 -19.58 9.97 -4.60
CA GLU A 53 -19.81 10.20 -3.16
C GLU A 53 -19.37 8.99 -2.33
N SER A 54 -19.65 7.77 -2.79
CA SER A 54 -19.28 6.54 -2.08
C SER A 54 -17.75 6.34 -2.00
N ALA A 55 -16.99 6.86 -2.97
CA ALA A 55 -15.52 6.81 -2.96
C ALA A 55 -14.93 7.49 -1.72
N TRP A 56 -15.62 8.50 -1.14
CA TRP A 56 -15.19 9.15 0.11
C TRP A 56 -15.11 8.20 1.31
N VAL A 57 -15.79 7.06 1.27
CA VAL A 57 -15.66 6.01 2.30
C VAL A 57 -14.23 5.47 2.38
N LEU A 58 -13.55 5.32 1.24
CA LEU A 58 -12.14 4.90 1.20
C LEU A 58 -11.20 6.09 1.40
N THR A 59 -11.43 7.18 0.68
CA THR A 59 -10.60 8.39 0.74
C THR A 59 -10.44 8.92 2.16
N SER A 60 -11.55 9.04 2.90
CA SER A 60 -11.53 9.54 4.28
C SER A 60 -10.70 8.68 5.23
N TYR A 61 -10.79 7.37 5.08
CA TYR A 61 -9.95 6.42 5.82
C TYR A 61 -8.47 6.58 5.44
N LEU A 62 -8.14 6.58 4.15
CA LEU A 62 -6.75 6.67 3.66
C LEU A 62 -6.09 7.98 4.08
N VAL A 63 -6.82 9.11 4.00
CA VAL A 63 -6.33 10.42 4.44
C VAL A 63 -6.00 10.42 5.93
N SER A 64 -6.95 9.98 6.77
CA SER A 64 -6.76 9.96 8.22
C SER A 64 -5.68 8.97 8.65
N ASN A 65 -5.59 7.81 8.01
CA ASN A 65 -4.54 6.82 8.22
C ASN A 65 -3.15 7.42 7.87
N ALA A 66 -3.02 8.04 6.69
CA ALA A 66 -1.77 8.64 6.23
C ALA A 66 -1.27 9.77 7.14
N ILE A 67 -2.17 10.57 7.71
CA ILE A 67 -1.83 11.62 8.69
C ILE A 67 -1.20 11.03 9.95
N ILE A 68 -1.79 9.95 10.47
CA ILE A 68 -1.34 9.34 11.73
C ILE A 68 -0.01 8.59 11.57
N LEU A 69 0.30 8.06 10.39
CA LEU A 69 1.53 7.30 10.15
C LEU A 69 2.80 8.01 10.67
N PRO A 70 3.17 9.22 10.24
CA PRO A 70 4.37 9.89 10.71
C PRO A 70 4.26 10.39 12.16
N ILE A 71 3.05 10.71 12.62
CA ILE A 71 2.78 11.20 13.98
C ILE A 71 2.83 10.05 15.02
N SER A 72 2.60 8.82 14.58
CA SER A 72 2.50 7.64 15.44
C SER A 72 3.75 7.40 16.31
N ALA A 73 4.95 7.70 15.79
CA ALA A 73 6.19 7.59 16.55
C ALA A 73 6.22 8.52 17.77
N TRP A 74 5.80 9.75 17.57
CA TRP A 74 5.73 10.75 18.61
C TRP A 74 4.66 10.38 19.66
N LEU A 75 3.45 10.03 19.23
CA LEU A 75 2.37 9.56 20.11
C LEU A 75 2.79 8.33 20.91
N SER A 76 3.38 7.34 20.25
CA SER A 76 3.89 6.12 20.87
C SER A 76 4.94 6.40 21.94
N THR A 77 5.78 7.41 21.76
CA THR A 77 6.81 7.78 22.74
C THR A 77 6.20 8.50 23.96
N ILE A 78 5.17 9.34 23.79
CA ILE A 78 4.53 10.07 24.88
C ILE A 78 3.59 9.18 25.70
N ILE A 79 2.73 8.43 25.03
CA ILE A 79 1.70 7.59 25.65
C ILE A 79 2.31 6.30 26.21
N GLY A 80 3.39 5.80 25.60
CA GLY A 80 3.95 4.46 25.76
C GLY A 80 3.49 3.55 24.61
N ARG A 81 4.40 2.76 24.07
CA ARG A 81 4.16 1.99 22.84
C ARG A 81 3.01 1.00 22.97
N LYS A 82 3.00 0.19 24.04
CA LYS A 82 1.92 -0.76 24.31
C LYS A 82 0.57 -0.07 24.42
N ARG A 83 0.50 1.02 25.20
CA ARG A 83 -0.75 1.75 25.41
C ARG A 83 -1.24 2.39 24.11
N PHE A 84 -0.34 3.02 23.37
CA PHE A 84 -0.68 3.62 22.08
C PHE A 84 -1.19 2.57 21.09
N TYR A 85 -0.50 1.43 20.97
CA TYR A 85 -0.94 0.33 20.10
C TYR A 85 -2.33 -0.19 20.51
N MET A 86 -2.58 -0.41 21.79
CA MET A 86 -3.89 -0.83 22.30
C MET A 86 -4.98 0.21 22.03
N MET A 87 -4.67 1.51 22.16
CA MET A 87 -5.61 2.58 21.81
C MET A 87 -5.94 2.56 20.30
N CYS A 88 -4.94 2.33 19.45
CA CYS A 88 -5.13 2.20 18.01
C CYS A 88 -6.05 1.02 17.68
N VAL A 89 -5.80 -0.17 18.25
CA VAL A 89 -6.65 -1.36 18.04
C VAL A 89 -8.07 -1.11 18.56
N ALA A 90 -8.21 -0.52 19.75
CA ALA A 90 -9.52 -0.22 20.35
C ALA A 90 -10.31 0.78 19.50
N LEU A 91 -9.67 1.87 19.07
CA LEU A 91 -10.30 2.88 18.22
C LEU A 91 -10.69 2.30 16.87
N PHE A 92 -9.80 1.54 16.22
CA PHE A 92 -10.09 0.87 14.94
C PHE A 92 -11.29 -0.08 15.08
N THR A 93 -11.28 -0.94 16.10
CA THR A 93 -12.32 -1.95 16.33
C THR A 93 -13.68 -1.30 16.64
N THR A 94 -13.70 -0.29 17.52
CA THR A 94 -14.93 0.43 17.86
C THR A 94 -15.48 1.20 16.67
N SER A 95 -14.62 1.92 15.94
CA SER A 95 -15.04 2.65 14.74
C SER A 95 -15.51 1.69 13.63
N SER A 96 -14.90 0.51 13.49
CA SER A 96 -15.36 -0.51 12.56
C SER A 96 -16.76 -1.00 12.91
N PHE A 97 -17.03 -1.27 14.19
CA PHE A 97 -18.38 -1.61 14.66
C PHE A 97 -19.38 -0.50 14.31
N LEU A 98 -19.03 0.77 14.57
CA LEU A 98 -19.86 1.93 14.25
C LEU A 98 -20.08 2.12 12.74
N CYS A 99 -19.08 1.82 11.89
CA CYS A 99 -19.24 1.79 10.43
C CYS A 99 -20.35 0.82 10.01
N GLY A 100 -20.39 -0.37 10.62
CA GLY A 100 -21.45 -1.35 10.36
C GLY A 100 -22.85 -0.89 10.80
N LEU A 101 -22.94 0.02 11.77
CA LEU A 101 -24.19 0.62 12.26
C LEU A 101 -24.59 1.90 11.50
N ALA A 102 -23.75 2.45 10.63
CA ALA A 102 -23.97 3.74 9.99
C ALA A 102 -25.30 3.79 9.20
N PRO A 103 -26.20 4.73 9.51
CA PRO A 103 -27.48 4.89 8.83
C PRO A 103 -27.40 5.75 7.56
N SER A 104 -26.32 6.52 7.39
CA SER A 104 -26.11 7.42 6.26
C SER A 104 -24.65 7.45 5.82
N LEU A 105 -24.41 7.88 4.57
CA LEU A 105 -23.06 8.02 4.03
C LEU A 105 -22.19 8.97 4.86
N GLY A 106 -22.73 10.11 5.31
CA GLY A 106 -21.97 11.08 6.11
C GLY A 106 -21.51 10.50 7.44
N MET A 107 -22.35 9.72 8.14
CA MET A 107 -21.95 9.02 9.36
C MET A 107 -20.93 7.92 9.08
N LEU A 108 -21.07 7.18 7.98
CA LEU A 108 -20.10 6.19 7.58
C LEU A 108 -18.73 6.83 7.33
N ILE A 109 -18.67 7.93 6.58
CA ILE A 109 -17.44 8.70 6.34
C ILE A 109 -16.82 9.18 7.66
N PHE A 110 -17.61 9.71 8.57
CA PHE A 110 -17.12 10.14 9.88
C PHE A 110 -16.49 8.98 10.67
N PHE A 111 -17.15 7.82 10.72
CA PHE A 111 -16.60 6.65 11.40
C PHE A 111 -15.38 6.09 10.68
N ARG A 112 -15.28 6.21 9.35
CA ARG A 112 -14.10 5.85 8.58
C ARG A 112 -12.89 6.75 8.89
N ILE A 113 -13.11 8.06 9.14
CA ILE A 113 -12.05 8.95 9.63
C ILE A 113 -11.52 8.45 10.97
N LEU A 114 -12.39 8.13 11.93
CA LEU A 114 -11.98 7.61 13.23
C LEU A 114 -11.25 6.27 13.11
N GLN A 115 -11.73 5.40 12.24
CA GLN A 115 -11.11 4.10 11.95
C GLN A 115 -9.72 4.27 11.34
N GLY A 116 -9.52 5.22 10.43
CA GLY A 116 -8.22 5.53 9.83
C GLY A 116 -7.24 6.12 10.87
N VAL A 117 -7.72 6.94 11.81
CA VAL A 117 -6.91 7.40 12.95
C VAL A 117 -6.41 6.22 13.78
N GLY A 118 -7.26 5.22 14.05
CA GLY A 118 -6.85 3.99 14.73
C GLY A 118 -5.88 3.17 13.89
N GLY A 119 -6.18 2.98 12.60
CA GLY A 119 -5.38 2.17 11.66
C GLY A 119 -3.94 2.67 11.50
N GLY A 120 -3.75 3.99 11.32
CA GLY A 120 -2.44 4.59 11.03
C GLY A 120 -1.35 4.34 12.08
N GLY A 121 -1.71 3.96 13.29
CA GLY A 121 -0.74 3.61 14.34
C GLY A 121 -0.37 2.12 14.41
N LEU A 122 -1.11 1.23 13.74
CA LEU A 122 -0.96 -0.22 13.89
C LEU A 122 0.35 -0.73 13.27
N GLN A 123 0.58 -0.52 11.98
CA GLN A 123 1.77 -1.00 11.28
C GLN A 123 3.09 -0.45 11.86
N PRO A 124 3.23 0.88 12.13
CA PRO A 124 4.44 1.40 12.74
C PRO A 124 4.72 0.80 14.13
N SER A 125 3.68 0.66 14.95
CA SER A 125 3.83 0.11 16.30
C SER A 125 4.22 -1.37 16.26
N GLU A 126 3.60 -2.16 15.38
CA GLU A 126 3.97 -3.56 15.16
C GLU A 126 5.44 -3.70 14.77
N GLN A 127 5.88 -2.99 13.72
CA GLN A 127 7.28 -3.06 13.28
C GLN A 127 8.26 -2.70 14.39
N ALA A 128 7.96 -1.67 15.21
CA ALA A 128 8.79 -1.28 16.33
C ALA A 128 8.81 -2.35 17.45
N ILE A 129 7.65 -2.96 17.76
CA ILE A 129 7.55 -4.07 18.73
C ILE A 129 8.38 -5.25 18.25
N LEU A 130 8.27 -5.64 16.97
CA LEU A 130 9.04 -6.74 16.39
C LEU A 130 10.55 -6.46 16.42
N ALA A 131 10.97 -5.24 16.08
CA ALA A 131 12.38 -4.83 16.10
C ALA A 131 13.01 -4.92 17.48
N ASP A 132 12.25 -4.67 18.55
CA ASP A 132 12.73 -4.74 19.94
C ASP A 132 12.61 -6.14 20.55
N THR A 133 11.56 -6.87 20.19
CA THR A 133 11.28 -8.21 20.71
C THR A 133 12.28 -9.26 20.21
N PHE A 134 12.77 -9.10 18.97
CA PHE A 134 13.66 -10.08 18.35
C PHE A 134 15.12 -9.61 18.31
N PRO A 135 16.09 -10.51 18.61
CA PRO A 135 17.51 -10.22 18.41
C PRO A 135 17.79 -10.03 16.90
N ALA A 136 18.87 -9.29 16.59
CA ALA A 136 19.22 -8.92 15.21
C ALA A 136 19.21 -10.10 14.23
N ALA A 137 19.71 -11.26 14.65
CA ALA A 137 19.76 -12.47 13.82
C ALA A 137 18.37 -13.05 13.44
N LYS A 138 17.33 -12.79 14.26
CA LYS A 138 15.96 -13.32 14.03
C LYS A 138 14.98 -12.25 13.52
N ARG A 139 15.39 -10.98 13.42
CA ARG A 139 14.52 -9.89 12.94
C ARG A 139 14.02 -10.14 11.52
N GLY A 140 14.84 -10.74 10.66
CA GLY A 140 14.43 -11.08 9.29
C GLY A 140 13.19 -11.95 9.24
N MET A 141 13.15 -12.98 10.08
CA MET A 141 11.99 -13.86 10.18
C MET A 141 10.78 -13.16 10.81
N ALA A 142 10.99 -12.28 11.80
CA ALA A 142 9.91 -11.50 12.40
C ALA A 142 9.27 -10.53 11.37
N PHE A 143 10.08 -9.84 10.59
CA PHE A 143 9.58 -8.99 9.50
C PHE A 143 8.98 -9.79 8.34
N ALA A 144 9.36 -11.06 8.16
CA ALA A 144 8.69 -11.95 7.22
C ALA A 144 7.24 -12.23 7.66
N VAL A 145 6.99 -12.48 8.96
CA VAL A 145 5.64 -12.65 9.51
C VAL A 145 4.78 -11.40 9.28
N TYR A 146 5.32 -10.22 9.57
CA TYR A 146 4.67 -8.95 9.26
C TYR A 146 4.35 -8.82 7.76
N GLY A 147 5.34 -9.10 6.90
CA GLY A 147 5.17 -9.04 5.44
C GLY A 147 4.09 -9.99 4.92
N MET A 148 3.97 -11.19 5.52
CA MET A 148 2.88 -12.12 5.17
C MET A 148 1.50 -11.49 5.40
N ALA A 149 1.28 -10.81 6.52
CA ALA A 149 0.01 -10.14 6.79
C ALA A 149 -0.30 -9.04 5.77
N VAL A 150 0.69 -8.17 5.49
CA VAL A 150 0.55 -7.04 4.55
C VAL A 150 0.22 -7.50 3.13
N VAL A 151 0.67 -8.69 2.72
CA VAL A 151 0.48 -9.19 1.36
C VAL A 151 -0.73 -10.13 1.24
N LEU A 152 -0.97 -10.93 2.26
CA LEU A 152 -2.10 -11.88 2.27
C LEU A 152 -3.45 -11.17 2.35
N ALA A 153 -3.53 -10.10 3.14
CA ALA A 153 -4.77 -9.37 3.35
C ALA A 153 -5.35 -8.78 2.04
N PRO A 154 -4.59 -8.07 1.18
CA PRO A 154 -5.10 -7.62 -0.11
C PRO A 154 -5.42 -8.76 -1.09
N ALA A 155 -4.75 -9.90 -0.97
CA ALA A 155 -4.99 -11.05 -1.83
C ALA A 155 -6.32 -11.75 -1.50
N ILE A 156 -6.67 -11.85 -0.21
CA ILE A 156 -7.91 -12.47 0.26
C ILE A 156 -9.08 -11.48 0.21
N GLY A 157 -8.81 -10.19 0.42
CA GLY A 157 -9.81 -9.15 0.62
C GLY A 157 -10.92 -9.12 -0.44
N PRO A 158 -10.60 -9.05 -1.75
CA PRO A 158 -11.62 -8.99 -2.78
C PRO A 158 -12.52 -10.22 -2.82
N THR A 159 -11.96 -11.41 -2.66
CA THR A 159 -12.73 -12.66 -2.63
C THR A 159 -13.64 -12.74 -1.41
N LEU A 160 -13.10 -12.42 -0.24
CA LEU A 160 -13.86 -12.44 1.02
C LEU A 160 -14.91 -11.31 1.04
N GLY A 161 -14.55 -10.12 0.57
CA GLY A 161 -15.45 -8.97 0.51
C GLY A 161 -16.63 -9.19 -0.44
N GLY A 162 -16.33 -9.70 -1.65
CA GLY A 162 -17.37 -10.07 -2.61
C GLY A 162 -18.30 -11.14 -2.03
N TRP A 163 -17.76 -12.22 -1.47
CA TRP A 163 -18.56 -13.27 -0.85
C TRP A 163 -19.46 -12.76 0.29
N ILE A 164 -18.93 -11.88 1.16
CA ILE A 164 -19.71 -11.28 2.25
C ILE A 164 -20.85 -10.40 1.69
N THR A 165 -20.55 -9.54 0.71
CA THR A 165 -21.56 -8.61 0.16
C THR A 165 -22.63 -9.31 -0.66
N ASP A 166 -22.28 -10.39 -1.37
CA ASP A 166 -23.22 -11.15 -2.19
C ASP A 166 -24.15 -12.05 -1.37
N ASN A 167 -23.66 -12.63 -0.26
CA ASN A 167 -24.41 -13.59 0.56
C ASN A 167 -25.03 -13.01 1.82
N PHE A 168 -24.52 -11.86 2.30
CA PHE A 168 -25.02 -11.16 3.49
C PHE A 168 -25.26 -9.68 3.16
N ASN A 169 -24.94 -8.79 4.08
CA ASN A 169 -25.03 -7.35 3.89
C ASN A 169 -23.63 -6.74 3.94
N TRP A 170 -23.38 -5.68 3.15
CA TRP A 170 -22.10 -4.97 3.15
C TRP A 170 -21.62 -4.55 4.55
N ARG A 171 -22.52 -4.36 5.52
CA ARG A 171 -22.17 -4.01 6.90
C ARG A 171 -21.28 -5.06 7.60
N TRP A 172 -21.38 -6.32 7.19
CA TRP A 172 -20.59 -7.41 7.74
C TRP A 172 -19.10 -7.29 7.43
N ILE A 173 -18.72 -6.54 6.37
CA ILE A 173 -17.31 -6.28 6.08
C ILE A 173 -16.62 -5.52 7.23
N PHE A 174 -17.37 -4.73 7.98
CA PHE A 174 -16.89 -4.00 9.14
C PHE A 174 -16.99 -4.85 10.43
N TYR A 175 -18.05 -5.64 10.58
CA TYR A 175 -18.24 -6.46 11.77
C TYR A 175 -17.22 -7.59 11.89
N ILE A 176 -16.64 -8.10 10.80
CA ILE A 176 -15.59 -9.13 10.82
C ILE A 176 -14.33 -8.67 11.58
N ASN A 177 -14.08 -7.37 11.65
CA ASN A 177 -12.95 -6.80 12.38
C ASN A 177 -13.14 -6.84 13.90
N VAL A 178 -14.39 -6.87 14.39
CA VAL A 178 -14.69 -6.76 15.83
C VAL A 178 -14.13 -7.93 16.64
N PRO A 179 -14.41 -9.21 16.30
CA PRO A 179 -13.86 -10.34 17.05
C PRO A 179 -12.33 -10.38 16.99
N ILE A 180 -11.74 -10.05 15.86
CA ILE A 180 -10.27 -10.03 15.68
C ILE A 180 -9.66 -8.93 16.55
N GLY A 181 -10.26 -7.74 16.56
CA GLY A 181 -9.79 -6.60 17.35
C GLY A 181 -9.89 -6.87 18.87
N ILE A 182 -10.99 -7.45 19.36
CA ILE A 182 -11.15 -7.84 20.75
C ILE A 182 -10.09 -8.86 21.17
N LEU A 183 -9.88 -9.89 20.34
CA LEU A 183 -8.85 -10.91 20.59
C LEU A 183 -7.45 -10.28 20.61
N SER A 184 -7.14 -9.39 19.65
CA SER A 184 -5.86 -8.67 19.60
C SER A 184 -5.64 -7.81 20.84
N LEU A 185 -6.67 -7.08 21.32
CA LEU A 185 -6.60 -6.30 22.56
C LEU A 185 -6.30 -7.18 23.78
N PHE A 186 -7.02 -8.30 23.91
CA PHE A 186 -6.83 -9.22 25.02
C PHE A 186 -5.41 -9.81 25.04
N LEU A 187 -4.94 -10.32 23.89
CA LEU A 187 -3.60 -10.92 23.77
C LEU A 187 -2.50 -9.87 23.96
N THR A 188 -2.65 -8.69 23.36
CA THR A 188 -1.67 -7.60 23.51
C THR A 188 -1.55 -7.15 24.97
N ASN A 189 -2.67 -7.01 25.67
CA ASN A 189 -2.65 -6.65 27.07
C ASN A 189 -1.86 -7.65 27.93
N ARG A 190 -1.97 -8.93 27.63
CA ARG A 190 -1.30 -10.01 28.37
C ARG A 190 0.16 -10.21 27.99
N MET A 191 0.50 -10.07 26.70
CA MET A 191 1.77 -10.60 26.15
C MET A 191 2.78 -9.50 25.78
N VAL A 192 2.32 -8.30 25.41
CA VAL A 192 3.22 -7.22 25.00
C VAL A 192 3.64 -6.38 26.22
N GLU A 193 4.93 -6.10 26.33
CA GLU A 193 5.52 -5.24 27.37
C GLU A 193 6.42 -4.18 26.75
N ASP A 194 6.42 -2.99 27.32
CA ASP A 194 7.35 -1.93 26.92
C ASP A 194 8.74 -2.17 27.54
N PRO A 195 9.83 -2.18 26.76
CA PRO A 195 11.18 -2.27 27.27
C PRO A 195 11.53 -1.12 28.24
N PRO A 196 12.42 -1.36 29.23
CA PRO A 196 12.77 -0.34 30.24
C PRO A 196 13.32 0.97 29.66
N PHE A 197 14.09 0.91 28.57
CA PHE A 197 14.64 2.10 27.92
C PHE A 197 13.55 3.01 27.34
N LEU A 198 12.43 2.45 26.86
CA LEU A 198 11.29 3.24 26.38
C LEU A 198 10.57 3.96 27.51
N LYS A 199 10.49 3.36 28.69
CA LYS A 199 9.89 4.02 29.86
C LYS A 199 10.69 5.24 30.29
N ARG A 200 12.04 5.14 30.30
CA ARG A 200 12.95 6.28 30.56
C ARG A 200 12.78 7.40 29.53
N GLU A 201 12.71 7.05 28.23
CA GLU A 201 12.50 8.03 27.17
C GLU A 201 11.11 8.69 27.29
N GLN A 202 10.08 7.92 27.63
CA GLN A 202 8.72 8.43 27.88
C GLN A 202 8.70 9.44 29.03
N GLU A 203 9.35 9.15 30.15
CA GLU A 203 9.43 10.07 31.29
C GLU A 203 10.16 11.37 30.93
N ARG A 204 11.23 11.27 30.15
CA ARG A 204 11.97 12.41 29.63
C ARG A 204 11.09 13.27 28.72
N ARG A 205 10.36 12.69 27.79
CA ARG A 205 9.54 13.40 26.81
C ARG A 205 8.24 13.95 27.34
N ARG A 206 7.66 13.39 28.40
CA ARG A 206 6.49 13.96 29.07
C ARG A 206 6.70 15.38 29.60
N ARG A 207 7.95 15.76 29.87
CA ARG A 207 8.32 17.11 30.35
C ARG A 207 8.51 18.13 29.22
N ILE A 208 8.49 17.69 27.98
CA ILE A 208 8.74 18.51 26.80
C ILE A 208 7.39 18.95 26.20
N ARG A 209 7.29 20.22 25.83
CA ARG A 209 6.10 20.74 25.14
C ARG A 209 5.95 20.09 23.78
N ALA A 210 4.71 19.71 23.41
CA ALA A 210 4.39 19.18 22.10
C ALA A 210 4.59 20.24 21.02
N ASP A 211 5.13 19.82 19.89
CA ASP A 211 5.25 20.66 18.70
C ASP A 211 3.92 20.70 17.92
N TYR A 212 3.00 21.54 18.37
CA TYR A 212 1.70 21.70 17.72
C TYR A 212 1.80 22.29 16.31
N VAL A 213 2.83 23.10 16.04
CA VAL A 213 3.05 23.69 14.71
C VAL A 213 3.51 22.63 13.72
N GLY A 214 4.50 21.82 14.09
CA GLY A 214 4.94 20.70 13.27
C GLY A 214 3.82 19.69 13.01
N LEU A 215 3.00 19.38 14.05
CA LEU A 215 1.80 18.53 13.90
C LEU A 215 0.77 19.11 12.93
N GLY A 216 0.47 20.40 13.03
CA GLY A 216 -0.47 21.07 12.13
C GLY A 216 0.01 21.10 10.69
N LEU A 217 1.29 21.43 10.48
CA LEU A 217 1.90 21.50 9.15
C LEU A 217 1.95 20.14 8.46
N ILE A 218 2.39 19.08 9.17
CA ILE A 218 2.44 17.74 8.58
C ILE A 218 1.04 17.20 8.28
N THR A 219 0.07 17.45 9.17
CA THR A 219 -1.34 17.09 8.96
C THR A 219 -1.89 17.75 7.71
N LEU A 220 -1.70 19.05 7.56
CA LEU A 220 -2.16 19.81 6.41
C LEU A 220 -1.48 19.33 5.11
N ALA A 221 -0.16 19.13 5.15
CA ALA A 221 0.63 18.68 4.01
C ALA A 221 0.18 17.31 3.51
N ILE A 222 0.01 16.34 4.41
CA ILE A 222 -0.38 14.97 4.06
C ILE A 222 -1.85 14.91 3.63
N ALA A 223 -2.76 15.58 4.35
CA ALA A 223 -4.17 15.59 4.00
C ALA A 223 -4.39 16.13 2.58
N SER A 224 -3.79 17.30 2.28
CA SER A 224 -3.88 17.90 0.95
C SER A 224 -3.20 17.04 -0.12
N LEU A 225 -2.03 16.44 0.15
CA LEU A 225 -1.38 15.52 -0.78
C LEU A 225 -2.27 14.31 -1.09
N GLN A 226 -2.80 13.66 -0.06
CA GLN A 226 -3.61 12.45 -0.24
C GLN A 226 -4.89 12.74 -1.04
N ILE A 227 -5.55 13.87 -0.78
CA ILE A 227 -6.73 14.30 -1.54
C ILE A 227 -6.37 14.55 -3.01
N VAL A 228 -5.24 15.22 -3.29
CA VAL A 228 -4.78 15.45 -4.67
C VAL A 228 -4.49 14.14 -5.39
N LEU A 229 -3.83 13.20 -4.74
CA LEU A 229 -3.49 11.90 -5.34
C LEU A 229 -4.72 11.04 -5.62
N ASP A 230 -5.72 11.09 -4.73
CA ASP A 230 -6.94 10.30 -4.83
C ASP A 230 -7.93 10.89 -5.85
N LYS A 231 -8.11 12.22 -5.83
CA LYS A 231 -9.11 12.91 -6.68
C LYS A 231 -8.54 13.55 -7.94
N GLY A 232 -7.23 13.61 -8.08
CA GLY A 232 -6.58 14.29 -9.20
C GLY A 232 -6.99 13.75 -10.56
N GLN A 233 -7.03 12.42 -10.72
CA GLN A 233 -7.42 11.79 -11.98
C GLN A 233 -8.89 12.05 -12.34
N GLU A 234 -9.80 11.98 -11.37
CA GLU A 234 -11.23 12.23 -11.56
C GLU A 234 -11.50 13.70 -11.95
N ALA A 235 -10.72 14.62 -11.41
CA ALA A 235 -10.90 16.06 -11.59
C ALA A 235 -10.00 16.68 -12.67
N ASP A 236 -9.44 15.87 -13.57
CA ASP A 236 -8.53 16.34 -14.64
C ASP A 236 -7.29 17.11 -14.13
N TRP A 237 -6.75 16.69 -12.98
CA TRP A 237 -5.51 17.20 -12.39
C TRP A 237 -5.47 18.74 -12.34
N PHE A 238 -4.44 19.32 -12.96
CA PHE A 238 -4.21 20.78 -12.97
C PHE A 238 -5.16 21.57 -13.87
N GLY A 239 -6.04 20.88 -14.64
CA GLY A 239 -7.17 21.52 -15.30
C GLY A 239 -8.22 22.02 -14.30
N SER A 240 -8.25 21.41 -13.10
CA SER A 240 -9.15 21.82 -12.02
C SER A 240 -8.51 22.85 -11.08
N PRO A 241 -9.12 24.04 -10.90
CA PRO A 241 -8.58 25.07 -10.01
C PRO A 241 -8.42 24.63 -8.55
N TRP A 242 -9.36 23.81 -8.03
CA TRP A 242 -9.30 23.35 -6.64
C TRP A 242 -8.20 22.31 -6.42
N ILE A 243 -7.93 21.40 -7.37
CA ILE A 243 -6.80 20.45 -7.31
C ILE A 243 -5.48 21.22 -7.36
N THR A 244 -5.38 22.22 -8.27
CA THR A 244 -4.19 23.06 -8.37
C THR A 244 -3.93 23.82 -7.08
N ALA A 245 -4.96 24.46 -6.49
CA ALA A 245 -4.84 25.16 -5.21
C ALA A 245 -4.45 24.21 -4.07
N THR A 246 -5.04 23.01 -4.00
CA THR A 246 -4.73 22.00 -2.98
C THR A 246 -3.31 21.45 -3.15
N THR A 247 -2.82 21.31 -4.39
CA THR A 247 -1.44 20.90 -4.68
C THR A 247 -0.45 21.96 -4.21
N ILE A 248 -0.72 23.24 -4.50
CA ILE A 248 0.09 24.36 -4.04
C ILE A 248 0.12 24.40 -2.51
N LEU A 249 -1.04 24.28 -1.86
CA LEU A 249 -1.16 24.21 -0.40
C LEU A 249 -0.31 23.07 0.17
N SER A 250 -0.39 21.87 -0.40
CA SER A 250 0.40 20.73 0.01
C SER A 250 1.90 21.00 -0.10
N ALA A 251 2.34 21.51 -1.25
CA ALA A 251 3.75 21.81 -1.50
C ALA A 251 4.32 22.85 -0.50
N TYR A 252 3.60 23.94 -0.28
CA TYR A 252 4.00 24.96 0.70
C TYR A 252 4.00 24.41 2.13
N ALA A 253 2.97 23.65 2.51
CA ALA A 253 2.90 23.05 3.84
C ALA A 253 4.08 22.08 4.08
N PHE A 254 4.46 21.25 3.09
CA PHE A 254 5.64 20.38 3.19
C PHE A 254 6.94 21.16 3.28
N LEU A 255 7.12 22.21 2.48
CA LEU A 255 8.33 23.03 2.51
C LEU A 255 8.50 23.71 3.88
N ILE A 256 7.43 24.34 4.40
CA ILE A 256 7.46 25.00 5.71
C ILE A 256 7.69 23.94 6.81
N TRP A 257 7.03 22.78 6.73
CA TRP A 257 7.21 21.70 7.67
C TRP A 257 8.65 21.17 7.70
N ILE A 258 9.29 20.95 6.56
CA ILE A 258 10.70 20.52 6.48
C ILE A 258 11.63 21.53 7.16
N VAL A 259 11.45 22.83 6.85
CA VAL A 259 12.26 23.89 7.47
C VAL A 259 12.01 23.97 8.98
N TRP A 260 10.76 23.84 9.41
CA TRP A 260 10.39 23.87 10.82
C TRP A 260 11.01 22.69 11.59
N GLU A 261 10.77 21.45 11.17
CA GLU A 261 11.27 20.24 11.82
C GLU A 261 12.81 20.16 11.83
N TRP A 262 13.46 20.75 10.81
CA TRP A 262 14.93 20.80 10.77
C TRP A 262 15.52 21.64 11.88
N HIS A 263 14.87 22.74 12.25
CA HIS A 263 15.37 23.69 13.25
C HIS A 263 14.77 23.46 14.64
N HIS A 264 13.62 22.76 14.72
CA HIS A 264 12.96 22.54 16.00
C HIS A 264 13.78 21.58 16.91
N PRO A 265 13.98 21.90 18.21
CA PRO A 265 14.81 21.10 19.12
C PRO A 265 14.21 19.73 19.41
N ASN A 266 12.86 19.61 19.44
CA ASN A 266 12.11 18.38 19.73
C ASN A 266 11.07 18.12 18.64
N PRO A 267 11.51 17.75 17.43
CA PRO A 267 10.63 17.59 16.28
C PRO A 267 9.67 16.41 16.47
N VAL A 268 8.47 16.49 15.85
CA VAL A 268 7.52 15.37 15.79
C VAL A 268 8.13 14.23 14.97
N VAL A 269 8.76 14.60 13.85
CA VAL A 269 9.47 13.68 12.94
C VAL A 269 10.91 14.13 12.82
N ASP A 270 11.86 13.33 13.31
CA ASP A 270 13.28 13.66 13.21
C ASP A 270 13.81 13.45 11.78
N ILE A 271 13.59 14.44 10.92
CA ILE A 271 14.05 14.39 9.52
C ILE A 271 15.59 14.41 9.39
N ARG A 272 16.33 14.76 10.46
CA ARG A 272 17.81 14.68 10.49
C ARG A 272 18.31 13.23 10.35
N LEU A 273 17.45 12.23 10.59
CA LEU A 273 17.77 10.83 10.32
C LEU A 273 18.11 10.57 8.85
N PHE A 274 17.56 11.36 7.91
CA PHE A 274 17.89 11.27 6.48
C PHE A 274 19.36 11.60 6.15
N GLN A 275 20.10 12.24 7.05
CA GLN A 275 21.56 12.41 6.91
C GLN A 275 22.30 11.07 6.99
N ARG A 276 21.69 10.05 7.60
CA ARG A 276 22.28 8.70 7.68
C ARG A 276 22.01 7.95 6.38
N ARG A 277 23.06 7.65 5.62
CA ARG A 277 22.97 6.99 4.29
C ARG A 277 22.08 5.75 4.28
N ASN A 278 22.24 4.84 5.23
CA ASN A 278 21.44 3.62 5.27
C ASN A 278 19.96 3.90 5.54
N PHE A 279 19.65 4.86 6.39
CA PHE A 279 18.27 5.26 6.67
C PHE A 279 17.64 5.89 5.42
N ALA A 280 18.29 6.89 4.82
CA ALA A 280 17.77 7.58 3.63
C ALA A 280 17.54 6.60 2.46
N THR A 281 18.50 5.70 2.20
CA THR A 281 18.34 4.71 1.14
C THR A 281 17.26 3.67 1.46
N ALA A 282 17.12 3.25 2.72
CA ALA A 282 16.05 2.34 3.13
C ALA A 282 14.66 3.00 2.97
N MET A 283 14.52 4.29 3.31
CA MET A 283 13.27 5.05 3.10
C MET A 283 12.94 5.21 1.61
N PHE A 284 13.94 5.49 0.78
CA PHE A 284 13.78 5.55 -0.68
C PHE A 284 13.29 4.21 -1.25
N PHE A 285 13.88 3.09 -0.83
CA PHE A 285 13.40 1.77 -1.25
C PHE A 285 12.04 1.41 -0.67
N SER A 286 11.70 1.86 0.55
CA SER A 286 10.36 1.69 1.09
C SER A 286 9.31 2.40 0.24
N PHE A 287 9.59 3.62 -0.18
CA PHE A 287 8.77 4.40 -1.11
C PHE A 287 8.61 3.65 -2.45
N THR A 288 9.69 3.13 -3.01
CA THR A 288 9.67 2.33 -4.26
C THR A 288 8.85 1.05 -4.11
N ILE A 289 9.00 0.33 -2.99
CA ILE A 289 8.17 -0.85 -2.68
C ILE A 289 6.69 -0.46 -2.66
N GLY A 290 6.36 0.69 -2.09
CA GLY A 290 5.01 1.24 -2.10
C GLY A 290 4.46 1.38 -3.52
N ILE A 291 5.20 2.06 -4.41
CA ILE A 291 4.82 2.23 -5.82
C ILE A 291 4.55 0.87 -6.49
N VAL A 292 5.49 -0.06 -6.36
CA VAL A 292 5.41 -1.36 -7.03
C VAL A 292 4.29 -2.22 -6.47
N LEU A 293 4.22 -2.37 -5.14
CA LEU A 293 3.24 -3.23 -4.49
C LEU A 293 1.81 -2.74 -4.72
N TYR A 294 1.53 -1.49 -4.32
CA TYR A 294 0.16 -0.97 -4.38
C TYR A 294 -0.26 -0.62 -5.80
N GLY A 295 0.63 -0.04 -6.60
CA GLY A 295 0.33 0.31 -7.99
C GLY A 295 -0.03 -0.91 -8.85
N THR A 296 0.71 -2.00 -8.73
CA THR A 296 0.41 -3.23 -9.48
C THR A 296 -0.75 -4.02 -8.88
N THR A 297 -0.96 -3.95 -7.55
CA THR A 297 -2.13 -4.55 -6.89
C THR A 297 -3.43 -3.85 -7.31
N PHE A 298 -3.37 -2.56 -7.64
CA PHE A 298 -4.49 -1.82 -8.21
C PHE A 298 -4.70 -2.13 -9.71
N MET A 299 -3.62 -2.08 -10.49
CA MET A 299 -3.66 -2.15 -11.95
C MET A 299 -4.15 -3.51 -12.48
N ILE A 300 -3.66 -4.62 -11.92
CA ILE A 300 -3.95 -5.97 -12.45
C ILE A 300 -5.45 -6.32 -12.32
N PRO A 301 -6.10 -6.21 -11.14
CA PRO A 301 -7.52 -6.49 -11.05
C PRO A 301 -8.38 -5.55 -11.89
N GLN A 302 -7.99 -4.29 -12.01
CA GLN A 302 -8.70 -3.32 -12.85
C GLN A 302 -8.70 -3.78 -14.32
N PHE A 303 -7.55 -4.20 -14.84
CA PHE A 303 -7.47 -4.75 -16.21
C PHE A 303 -8.33 -6.01 -16.37
N LEU A 304 -8.24 -6.96 -15.43
CA LEU A 304 -9.01 -8.19 -15.48
C LEU A 304 -10.52 -7.95 -15.45
N GLN A 305 -10.98 -7.00 -14.64
CA GLN A 305 -12.40 -6.73 -14.49
C GLN A 305 -12.94 -5.83 -15.61
N VAL A 306 -12.25 -4.74 -15.93
CA VAL A 306 -12.74 -3.73 -16.88
C VAL A 306 -12.50 -4.16 -18.32
N GLU A 307 -11.29 -4.62 -18.65
CA GLU A 307 -10.92 -4.94 -20.04
C GLU A 307 -11.25 -6.38 -20.43
N LEU A 308 -11.08 -7.34 -19.52
CA LEU A 308 -11.36 -8.75 -19.82
C LEU A 308 -12.72 -9.22 -19.33
N GLY A 309 -13.45 -8.43 -18.51
CA GLY A 309 -14.79 -8.76 -18.02
C GLY A 309 -14.82 -9.88 -16.97
N TYR A 310 -13.69 -10.17 -16.30
CA TYR A 310 -13.69 -11.15 -15.23
C TYR A 310 -14.46 -10.64 -14.00
N PRO A 311 -15.22 -11.50 -13.31
CA PRO A 311 -15.85 -11.13 -12.04
C PRO A 311 -14.77 -10.82 -10.96
N ALA A 312 -15.13 -9.96 -10.00
CA ALA A 312 -14.21 -9.51 -8.94
C ALA A 312 -13.55 -10.67 -8.18
N VAL A 313 -14.29 -11.75 -7.93
CA VAL A 313 -13.77 -12.98 -7.30
C VAL A 313 -12.60 -13.57 -8.10
N LYS A 314 -12.74 -13.66 -9.43
CA LYS A 314 -11.67 -14.18 -10.30
C LYS A 314 -10.45 -13.25 -10.32
N ALA A 315 -10.66 -11.95 -10.35
CA ALA A 315 -9.56 -10.99 -10.24
C ALA A 315 -8.83 -11.12 -8.88
N GLY A 316 -9.57 -11.37 -7.80
CA GLY A 316 -9.01 -11.68 -6.48
C GLY A 316 -8.20 -12.98 -6.46
N GLU A 317 -8.70 -14.06 -7.08
CA GLU A 317 -7.97 -15.33 -7.22
C GLU A 317 -6.63 -15.15 -7.95
N ALA A 318 -6.58 -14.31 -8.99
CA ALA A 318 -5.32 -13.99 -9.68
C ALA A 318 -4.30 -13.29 -8.76
N LEU A 319 -4.76 -12.40 -7.87
CA LEU A 319 -3.90 -11.78 -6.85
C LEU A 319 -3.43 -12.80 -5.79
N ALA A 320 -4.29 -13.74 -5.41
CA ALA A 320 -4.00 -14.74 -4.37
C ALA A 320 -2.80 -15.63 -4.74
N GLY A 321 -2.63 -15.98 -6.02
CA GLY A 321 -1.48 -16.76 -6.50
C GLY A 321 -0.14 -16.07 -6.19
N GLY A 322 -0.05 -14.78 -6.44
CA GLY A 322 1.13 -13.98 -6.07
C GLY A 322 1.32 -13.86 -4.56
N GLY A 323 0.22 -13.68 -3.81
CA GLY A 323 0.24 -13.66 -2.36
C GLY A 323 0.81 -14.96 -1.79
N PHE A 324 0.38 -16.11 -2.32
CA PHE A 324 0.88 -17.43 -1.92
C PHE A 324 2.39 -17.59 -2.19
N ALA A 325 2.87 -17.19 -3.37
CA ALA A 325 4.30 -17.21 -3.68
C ALA A 325 5.12 -16.38 -2.69
N MET A 326 4.63 -15.18 -2.36
CA MET A 326 5.31 -14.31 -1.41
C MET A 326 5.31 -14.90 0.02
N ILE A 327 4.20 -15.49 0.47
CA ILE A 327 4.12 -16.17 1.77
C ILE A 327 5.16 -17.30 1.86
N CYS A 328 5.34 -18.09 0.80
CA CYS A 328 6.35 -19.14 0.79
C CYS A 328 7.78 -18.58 0.79
N MET A 329 8.02 -17.46 0.12
CA MET A 329 9.36 -16.87 -0.02
C MET A 329 9.77 -16.01 1.18
N LEU A 330 8.86 -15.34 1.87
CA LEU A 330 9.19 -14.47 2.99
C LEU A 330 9.96 -15.16 4.12
N PRO A 331 9.60 -16.36 4.60
CA PRO A 331 10.39 -17.08 5.61
C PRO A 331 11.78 -17.49 5.10
N ILE A 332 11.87 -17.90 3.83
CA ILE A 332 13.13 -18.27 3.18
C ILE A 332 14.07 -17.06 3.14
N VAL A 333 13.57 -15.92 2.68
CA VAL A 333 14.34 -14.66 2.64
C VAL A 333 14.67 -14.17 4.04
N GLY A 334 13.74 -14.30 5.00
CA GLY A 334 13.95 -13.99 6.41
C GLY A 334 15.07 -14.77 7.05
N ALA A 335 15.23 -16.05 6.69
CA ALA A 335 16.36 -16.87 7.11
C ALA A 335 17.65 -16.53 6.32
N LEU A 336 17.53 -16.23 5.03
CA LEU A 336 18.68 -15.98 4.14
C LEU A 336 19.37 -14.65 4.44
N VAL A 337 18.63 -13.62 4.87
CA VAL A 337 19.17 -12.29 5.17
C VAL A 337 20.18 -12.29 6.33
N SER A 338 20.15 -13.30 7.21
CA SER A 338 21.15 -13.48 8.26
C SER A 338 22.48 -14.05 7.73
N ARG A 339 22.49 -14.64 6.54
CA ARG A 339 23.64 -15.35 5.94
C ARG A 339 24.20 -14.65 4.71
N VAL A 340 23.36 -13.94 3.98
CA VAL A 340 23.70 -13.29 2.70
C VAL A 340 23.61 -11.77 2.87
N ASP A 341 24.50 -11.02 2.21
CA ASP A 341 24.43 -9.55 2.20
C ASP A 341 23.05 -9.07 1.71
N PRO A 342 22.31 -8.30 2.51
CA PRO A 342 20.99 -7.80 2.16
C PRO A 342 20.90 -7.12 0.79
N ARG A 343 21.98 -6.45 0.34
CA ARG A 343 22.05 -5.78 -0.95
C ARG A 343 21.95 -6.77 -2.12
N LYS A 344 22.61 -7.95 -2.00
CA LYS A 344 22.55 -8.98 -3.04
C LYS A 344 21.16 -9.55 -3.17
N LEU A 345 20.46 -9.73 -2.04
CA LEU A 345 19.07 -10.17 -2.01
C LEU A 345 18.16 -9.14 -2.69
N MET A 346 18.34 -7.85 -2.35
CA MET A 346 17.58 -6.77 -2.97
C MET A 346 17.86 -6.65 -4.47
N ALA A 347 19.13 -6.79 -4.90
CA ALA A 347 19.49 -6.77 -6.32
C ALA A 347 18.78 -7.90 -7.08
N PHE A 348 18.82 -9.12 -6.54
CA PHE A 348 18.09 -10.26 -7.10
C PHE A 348 16.58 -9.96 -7.16
N GLY A 349 16.00 -9.39 -6.11
CA GLY A 349 14.59 -9.00 -6.07
C GLY A 349 14.23 -7.98 -7.14
N PHE A 350 14.99 -6.90 -7.30
CA PHE A 350 14.76 -5.88 -8.33
C PHE A 350 14.86 -6.45 -9.75
N ILE A 351 15.87 -7.28 -10.01
CA ILE A 351 16.05 -7.94 -11.32
C ILE A 351 14.87 -8.89 -11.58
N SER A 352 14.45 -9.68 -10.58
CA SER A 352 13.31 -10.61 -10.71
C SER A 352 12.00 -9.88 -10.98
N ILE A 353 11.71 -8.76 -10.27
CA ILE A 353 10.51 -7.95 -10.51
C ILE A 353 10.56 -7.35 -11.91
N SER A 354 11.70 -6.76 -12.31
CA SER A 354 11.86 -6.16 -13.62
C SER A 354 11.65 -7.19 -14.73
N ALA A 355 12.26 -8.37 -14.61
CA ALA A 355 12.06 -9.46 -15.56
C ALA A 355 10.58 -9.94 -15.60
N GLY A 356 9.93 -10.05 -14.44
CA GLY A 356 8.51 -10.42 -14.36
C GLY A 356 7.60 -9.37 -15.00
N LEU A 357 7.85 -8.08 -14.77
CA LEU A 357 7.10 -6.98 -15.40
C LEU A 357 7.38 -6.90 -16.91
N TYR A 358 8.62 -7.09 -17.33
CA TYR A 358 8.94 -7.14 -18.76
C TYR A 358 8.21 -8.31 -19.43
N TYR A 359 8.25 -9.51 -18.85
CA TYR A 359 7.49 -10.64 -19.36
C TYR A 359 5.98 -10.34 -19.39
N MET A 360 5.45 -9.72 -18.33
CA MET A 360 4.06 -9.27 -18.28
C MET A 360 3.73 -8.36 -19.47
N SER A 361 4.57 -7.39 -19.82
CA SER A 361 4.32 -6.48 -20.93
C SER A 361 4.25 -7.18 -22.30
N THR A 362 4.93 -8.32 -22.46
CA THR A 362 4.91 -9.09 -23.72
C THR A 362 3.67 -9.98 -23.90
N VAL A 363 3.01 -10.36 -22.81
CA VAL A 363 1.86 -11.28 -22.84
C VAL A 363 0.52 -10.60 -22.51
N PHE A 364 0.56 -9.34 -22.10
CA PHE A 364 -0.62 -8.58 -21.73
C PHE A 364 -1.44 -8.22 -22.97
N SER A 365 -2.63 -8.80 -23.10
CA SER A 365 -3.51 -8.64 -24.26
C SER A 365 -4.98 -8.89 -23.89
N LEU A 366 -5.90 -8.48 -24.77
CA LEU A 366 -7.35 -8.74 -24.61
C LEU A 366 -7.71 -10.24 -24.70
N THR A 367 -6.77 -11.08 -25.12
CA THR A 367 -6.92 -12.55 -25.22
C THR A 367 -6.15 -13.29 -24.13
N MET A 368 -5.64 -12.57 -23.12
CA MET A 368 -4.86 -13.16 -22.03
C MET A 368 -5.72 -14.12 -21.20
N ASP A 369 -5.21 -15.36 -21.03
CA ASP A 369 -5.86 -16.36 -20.18
C ASP A 369 -5.65 -16.08 -18.68
N PHE A 370 -6.59 -16.52 -17.88
CA PHE A 370 -6.55 -16.40 -16.41
C PHE A 370 -5.28 -17.01 -15.79
N ARG A 371 -4.83 -18.17 -16.30
CA ARG A 371 -3.60 -18.82 -15.82
C ARG A 371 -2.36 -17.94 -16.03
N MET A 372 -2.35 -17.18 -17.12
CA MET A 372 -1.26 -16.26 -17.41
C MET A 372 -1.27 -15.07 -16.42
N ALA A 373 -2.44 -14.52 -16.09
CA ALA A 373 -2.57 -13.47 -15.08
C ALA A 373 -2.05 -13.92 -13.72
N LEU A 374 -2.39 -15.14 -13.31
CA LEU A 374 -1.92 -15.75 -12.07
C LEU A 374 -0.39 -15.96 -12.08
N LEU A 375 0.18 -16.48 -13.18
CA LEU A 375 1.62 -16.68 -13.33
C LEU A 375 2.40 -15.36 -13.23
N ILE A 376 1.96 -14.34 -13.95
CA ILE A 376 2.60 -13.02 -13.97
C ILE A 376 2.63 -12.43 -12.56
N ARG A 377 1.50 -12.49 -11.84
CA ARG A 377 1.43 -11.98 -10.47
C ARG A 377 2.32 -12.78 -9.52
N THR A 378 2.41 -14.07 -9.72
CA THR A 378 3.29 -14.96 -8.96
C THR A 378 4.76 -14.59 -9.14
N LEU A 379 5.22 -14.40 -10.37
CA LEU A 379 6.60 -13.99 -10.68
C LEU A 379 6.94 -12.62 -10.08
N GLN A 380 6.01 -11.67 -10.14
CA GLN A 380 6.22 -10.33 -9.61
C GLN A 380 6.37 -10.33 -8.09
N LEU A 381 5.44 -10.96 -7.35
CA LEU A 381 5.48 -10.99 -5.89
C LEU A 381 6.57 -11.90 -5.34
N PHE A 382 7.02 -12.92 -6.09
CA PHE A 382 8.22 -13.67 -5.78
C PHE A 382 9.44 -12.75 -5.62
N GLY A 383 9.70 -11.87 -6.58
CA GLY A 383 10.82 -10.91 -6.51
C GLY A 383 10.67 -9.90 -5.36
N LEU A 384 9.43 -9.48 -5.06
CA LEU A 384 9.17 -8.49 -4.02
C LEU A 384 9.55 -9.00 -2.62
N ALA A 385 9.42 -10.29 -2.34
CA ALA A 385 9.86 -10.89 -1.07
C ALA A 385 11.34 -10.63 -0.79
N PHE A 386 12.19 -10.68 -1.82
CA PHE A 386 13.64 -10.44 -1.72
C PHE A 386 14.03 -8.98 -1.49
N ILE A 387 13.09 -8.06 -1.66
CA ILE A 387 13.32 -6.63 -1.36
C ILE A 387 12.72 -6.27 0.00
N PHE A 388 11.50 -6.74 0.29
CA PHE A 388 10.70 -6.33 1.44
C PHE A 388 11.40 -6.59 2.78
N VAL A 389 11.88 -7.82 3.01
CA VAL A 389 12.53 -8.20 4.29
C VAL A 389 13.88 -7.51 4.47
N PRO A 390 14.83 -7.56 3.50
CA PRO A 390 16.11 -6.89 3.66
C PRO A 390 15.99 -5.37 3.84
N GLN A 391 15.08 -4.71 3.13
CA GLN A 391 14.85 -3.28 3.25
C GLN A 391 14.39 -2.91 4.66
N ASN A 392 13.43 -3.65 5.23
CA ASN A 392 12.97 -3.41 6.60
C ASN A 392 14.10 -3.54 7.61
N ILE A 393 15.02 -4.52 7.48
CA ILE A 393 16.16 -4.70 8.38
C ILE A 393 17.14 -3.55 8.24
N LEU A 394 17.47 -3.17 7.00
CA LEU A 394 18.45 -2.12 6.72
C LEU A 394 18.03 -0.76 7.26
N ALA A 395 16.74 -0.50 7.38
CA ALA A 395 16.22 0.72 7.98
C ALA A 395 16.67 0.92 9.43
N TYR A 396 16.85 -0.17 10.18
CA TYR A 396 17.27 -0.14 11.60
C TYR A 396 18.78 -0.17 11.81
N VAL A 397 19.58 -0.35 10.75
CA VAL A 397 21.05 -0.47 10.87
C VAL A 397 21.69 0.87 11.17
N GLY A 398 22.47 0.91 12.26
CA GLY A 398 23.21 2.11 12.67
C GLY A 398 22.35 3.21 13.30
N VAL A 399 21.13 2.90 13.69
CA VAL A 399 20.23 3.83 14.40
C VAL A 399 20.03 3.34 15.83
N PRO A 400 20.06 4.23 16.85
CA PRO A 400 19.80 3.86 18.24
C PRO A 400 18.41 3.24 18.42
N ARG A 401 18.29 2.27 19.35
CA ARG A 401 17.03 1.53 19.62
C ARG A 401 15.89 2.44 20.07
N GLU A 402 16.19 3.53 20.76
CA GLU A 402 15.24 4.54 21.23
C GLU A 402 14.49 5.19 20.07
N LYS A 403 15.07 5.18 18.86
CA LYS A 403 14.47 5.72 17.63
C LYS A 403 13.71 4.69 16.79
N ASN A 404 13.57 3.44 17.26
CA ASN A 404 12.85 2.40 16.50
C ASN A 404 11.41 2.80 16.14
N ASN A 405 10.72 3.53 17.01
CA ASN A 405 9.39 4.07 16.70
C ASN A 405 9.43 5.03 15.49
N GLN A 406 10.44 5.90 15.41
CA GLN A 406 10.59 6.85 14.30
C GLN A 406 10.96 6.13 12.99
N ILE A 407 11.81 5.10 13.07
CA ILE A 407 12.17 4.30 11.88
C ILE A 407 10.94 3.61 11.32
N SER A 408 10.18 2.90 12.15
CA SER A 408 9.01 2.15 11.71
C SER A 408 7.89 3.06 11.19
N SER A 409 7.66 4.18 11.85
CA SER A 409 6.70 5.21 11.44
C SER A 409 7.05 5.78 10.08
N MET A 410 8.30 6.22 9.89
CA MET A 410 8.76 6.77 8.62
C MET A 410 8.78 5.72 7.51
N ASN A 411 9.14 4.47 7.82
CA ASN A 411 9.13 3.36 6.89
C ASN A 411 7.72 3.08 6.36
N SER A 412 6.74 3.01 7.24
CA SER A 412 5.33 2.82 6.87
C SER A 412 4.78 4.02 6.11
N PHE A 413 5.14 5.24 6.53
CA PHE A 413 4.76 6.47 5.85
C PHE A 413 5.30 6.54 4.41
N MET A 414 6.61 6.28 4.22
CA MET A 414 7.22 6.27 2.88
C MET A 414 6.58 5.23 1.97
N ARG A 415 6.28 4.03 2.48
CA ARG A 415 5.61 3.00 1.72
C ARG A 415 4.16 3.38 1.36
N ASN A 416 3.43 3.99 2.28
CA ASN A 416 2.05 4.42 2.04
C ASN A 416 1.98 5.55 1.00
N VAL A 417 2.80 6.61 1.16
CA VAL A 417 2.89 7.72 0.19
C VAL A 417 3.37 7.22 -1.17
N GLY A 418 4.37 6.32 -1.18
CA GLY A 418 4.81 5.67 -2.42
C GLY A 418 3.67 4.91 -3.10
N GLY A 419 2.84 4.22 -2.33
CA GLY A 419 1.65 3.53 -2.84
C GLY A 419 0.64 4.47 -3.46
N SER A 420 0.27 5.54 -2.78
CA SER A 420 -0.69 6.53 -3.28
C SER A 420 -0.18 7.23 -4.54
N ILE A 421 1.10 7.66 -4.56
CA ILE A 421 1.73 8.23 -5.75
C ILE A 421 1.81 7.20 -6.87
N GLY A 422 2.15 5.95 -6.56
CA GLY A 422 2.23 4.87 -7.54
C GLY A 422 0.90 4.60 -8.24
N ILE A 423 -0.19 4.49 -7.48
CA ILE A 423 -1.54 4.32 -8.02
C ILE A 423 -1.91 5.51 -8.90
N ALA A 424 -1.73 6.73 -8.42
CA ALA A 424 -2.05 7.96 -9.14
C ALA A 424 -1.27 8.08 -10.46
N LEU A 425 0.05 7.84 -10.44
CA LEU A 425 0.90 7.90 -11.63
C LEU A 425 0.54 6.81 -12.64
N ILE A 426 0.35 5.57 -12.19
CA ILE A 426 0.01 4.42 -13.06
C ILE A 426 -1.35 4.66 -13.71
N SER A 427 -2.37 5.00 -12.94
CA SER A 427 -3.73 5.26 -13.42
C SER A 427 -3.75 6.39 -14.47
N THR A 428 -3.09 7.53 -14.15
CA THR A 428 -2.98 8.67 -15.07
C THR A 428 -2.22 8.31 -16.34
N SER A 429 -1.12 7.57 -16.23
CA SER A 429 -0.30 7.17 -17.38
C SER A 429 -1.08 6.23 -18.31
N ILE A 430 -1.79 5.24 -17.74
CA ILE A 430 -2.64 4.34 -18.53
C ILE A 430 -3.70 5.13 -19.30
N SER A 431 -4.39 6.05 -18.62
CA SER A 431 -5.42 6.90 -19.25
C SER A 431 -4.85 7.77 -20.37
N ARG A 432 -3.76 8.50 -20.13
CA ARG A 432 -3.14 9.41 -21.11
C ARG A 432 -2.54 8.66 -22.31
N ILE A 433 -1.81 7.59 -22.05
CA ILE A 433 -1.23 6.76 -23.13
C ILE A 433 -2.35 6.09 -23.92
N GLY A 434 -3.39 5.58 -23.25
CA GLY A 434 -4.58 5.03 -23.90
C GLY A 434 -5.25 6.05 -24.82
N GLN A 435 -5.44 7.28 -24.38
CA GLN A 435 -5.99 8.36 -25.22
C GLN A 435 -5.10 8.67 -26.44
N GLN A 436 -3.77 8.72 -26.26
CA GLN A 436 -2.84 8.92 -27.38
C GLN A 436 -2.90 7.77 -28.39
N ARG A 437 -2.93 6.51 -27.91
CA ARG A 437 -3.05 5.32 -28.75
C ARG A 437 -4.40 5.27 -29.47
N ARG A 438 -5.47 5.65 -28.78
CA ARG A 438 -6.80 5.80 -29.39
C ARG A 438 -6.79 6.81 -30.52
N ALA A 439 -6.28 8.02 -30.29
CA ALA A 439 -6.18 9.05 -31.31
C ALA A 439 -5.40 8.57 -32.56
N PHE A 440 -4.28 7.87 -32.34
CA PHE A 440 -3.52 7.25 -33.41
C PHE A 440 -4.32 6.20 -34.19
N MET A 441 -5.02 5.28 -33.50
CA MET A 441 -5.82 4.23 -34.14
C MET A 441 -6.99 4.81 -34.93
N VAL A 442 -7.71 5.78 -34.36
CA VAL A 442 -8.83 6.45 -35.02
C VAL A 442 -8.37 7.14 -36.31
N ALA A 443 -7.20 7.80 -36.32
CA ALA A 443 -6.63 8.42 -37.51
C ALA A 443 -6.36 7.41 -38.66
N HIS A 444 -6.11 6.13 -38.31
CA HIS A 444 -5.88 5.06 -39.28
C HIS A 444 -7.13 4.24 -39.62
N THR A 445 -8.26 4.52 -38.98
CA THR A 445 -9.58 3.89 -39.23
C THR A 445 -10.56 4.87 -39.91
N ALA A 446 -10.03 5.78 -40.73
CA ALA A 446 -10.84 6.76 -41.46
C ALA A 446 -11.85 6.08 -42.42
N PRO A 447 -13.01 6.70 -42.68
CA PRO A 447 -13.93 6.25 -43.74
C PRO A 447 -13.17 6.08 -45.07
N GLY A 448 -13.36 4.93 -45.74
CA GLY A 448 -12.60 4.56 -46.92
C GLY A 448 -11.43 3.61 -46.65
N SER A 449 -11.10 3.29 -45.40
CA SER A 449 -10.17 2.21 -45.09
C SER A 449 -10.84 0.86 -45.32
N PRO A 450 -10.33 -0.01 -46.22
CA PRO A 450 -10.94 -1.31 -46.54
C PRO A 450 -11.10 -2.21 -45.29
N ALA A 451 -10.15 -2.15 -44.36
CA ALA A 451 -10.22 -2.93 -43.10
C ALA A 451 -11.39 -2.47 -42.20
N PHE A 452 -11.58 -1.16 -42.06
CA PHE A 452 -12.66 -0.59 -41.27
C PHE A 452 -14.04 -0.90 -41.90
N GLU A 453 -14.17 -0.72 -43.22
CA GLU A 453 -15.41 -0.99 -43.94
C GLU A 453 -15.77 -2.48 -43.88
N ASN A 454 -14.81 -3.39 -44.14
CA ASN A 454 -15.04 -4.83 -44.08
C ASN A 454 -15.49 -5.26 -42.67
N MET A 455 -14.85 -4.75 -41.62
CA MET A 455 -15.22 -5.07 -40.24
C MET A 455 -16.61 -4.53 -39.88
N THR A 456 -16.89 -3.27 -40.22
CA THR A 456 -18.19 -2.63 -39.94
C THR A 456 -19.31 -3.30 -40.70
N ASN A 457 -19.11 -3.63 -42.00
CA ASN A 457 -20.09 -4.33 -42.80
C ASN A 457 -20.36 -5.75 -42.31
N GLY A 458 -19.30 -6.50 -41.94
CA GLY A 458 -19.46 -7.85 -41.39
C GLY A 458 -20.23 -7.87 -40.07
N LEU A 459 -19.94 -6.92 -39.15
CA LEU A 459 -20.71 -6.74 -37.92
C LEU A 459 -22.14 -6.33 -38.19
N SER A 460 -22.36 -5.37 -39.10
CA SER A 460 -23.71 -4.92 -39.48
C SER A 460 -24.54 -6.05 -40.05
N GLU A 461 -23.97 -6.88 -40.94
CA GLU A 461 -24.69 -8.05 -41.48
C GLU A 461 -25.03 -9.08 -40.40
N THR A 462 -24.13 -9.31 -39.46
CA THR A 462 -24.40 -10.21 -38.32
C THR A 462 -25.55 -9.70 -37.46
N LEU A 463 -25.58 -8.41 -37.16
CA LEU A 463 -26.65 -7.77 -36.38
C LEU A 463 -28.00 -7.79 -37.15
N LYS A 464 -28.00 -7.61 -38.48
CA LYS A 464 -29.21 -7.75 -39.32
C LYS A 464 -29.76 -9.16 -39.25
N ARG A 465 -28.90 -10.19 -39.30
CA ARG A 465 -29.33 -11.59 -39.13
C ARG A 465 -29.94 -11.88 -37.76
N GLN A 466 -29.58 -11.10 -36.73
CA GLN A 466 -30.13 -11.15 -35.39
C GLN A 466 -31.42 -10.33 -35.22
N GLY A 467 -31.92 -9.69 -36.32
CA GLY A 467 -33.18 -8.98 -36.33
C GLY A 467 -33.11 -7.47 -36.17
N ALA A 468 -31.90 -6.88 -36.17
CA ALA A 468 -31.74 -5.43 -36.11
C ALA A 468 -32.16 -4.77 -37.46
N SER A 469 -32.74 -3.56 -37.39
CA SER A 469 -33.00 -2.77 -38.60
C SER A 469 -31.67 -2.39 -39.29
N SER A 470 -31.67 -2.16 -40.61
CA SER A 470 -30.43 -1.81 -41.33
C SER A 470 -29.72 -0.58 -40.75
N ALA A 471 -30.48 0.44 -40.34
CA ALA A 471 -29.92 1.66 -39.75
C ALA A 471 -29.38 1.41 -38.34
N ASP A 472 -30.03 0.61 -37.52
CA ASP A 472 -29.60 0.27 -36.17
C ASP A 472 -28.37 -0.66 -36.20
N ALA A 473 -28.36 -1.65 -37.11
CA ALA A 473 -27.25 -2.56 -37.31
C ALA A 473 -25.94 -1.80 -37.66
N THR A 474 -26.05 -0.83 -38.59
CA THR A 474 -24.88 0.00 -38.94
C THR A 474 -24.40 0.86 -37.77
N ARG A 475 -25.33 1.49 -37.03
CA ARG A 475 -25.00 2.32 -35.84
C ARG A 475 -24.34 1.49 -34.74
N GLN A 476 -24.92 0.32 -34.45
CA GLN A 476 -24.36 -0.62 -33.47
C GLN A 476 -22.98 -1.16 -33.90
N ALA A 477 -22.79 -1.49 -35.20
CA ALA A 477 -21.51 -1.94 -35.72
C ALA A 477 -20.41 -0.88 -35.52
N HIS A 478 -20.68 0.40 -35.83
CA HIS A 478 -19.74 1.49 -35.54
C HIS A 478 -19.44 1.63 -34.06
N GLY A 479 -20.46 1.51 -33.18
CA GLY A 479 -20.28 1.51 -31.74
C GLY A 479 -19.38 0.37 -31.26
N MET A 480 -19.57 -0.84 -31.80
CA MET A 480 -18.75 -2.01 -31.46
C MET A 480 -17.29 -1.84 -31.91
N VAL A 481 -17.06 -1.30 -33.11
CA VAL A 481 -15.70 -1.02 -33.60
C VAL A 481 -15.02 0.04 -32.75
N SER A 482 -15.74 1.13 -32.38
CA SER A 482 -15.21 2.14 -31.47
C SER A 482 -14.84 1.56 -30.12
N ALA A 483 -15.71 0.72 -29.54
CA ALA A 483 -15.43 0.06 -28.25
C ALA A 483 -14.21 -0.89 -28.33
N LEU A 484 -14.02 -1.60 -29.46
CA LEU A 484 -12.84 -2.42 -29.67
C LEU A 484 -11.56 -1.59 -29.75
N ILE A 485 -11.60 -0.44 -30.44
CA ILE A 485 -10.47 0.50 -30.51
C ILE A 485 -10.14 1.03 -29.13
N ASP A 486 -11.15 1.42 -28.34
CA ASP A 486 -10.97 1.94 -27.00
C ASP A 486 -10.31 0.88 -26.09
N ARG A 487 -10.81 -0.34 -26.08
CA ARG A 487 -10.24 -1.46 -25.31
C ARG A 487 -8.81 -1.79 -25.73
N GLN A 488 -8.53 -1.81 -27.03
CA GLN A 488 -7.19 -2.08 -27.55
C GLN A 488 -6.21 -0.95 -27.20
N ALA A 489 -6.64 0.31 -27.32
CA ALA A 489 -5.84 1.48 -26.98
C ALA A 489 -5.50 1.51 -25.47
N THR A 490 -6.49 1.22 -24.62
CA THR A 490 -6.28 1.11 -23.18
C THR A 490 -5.32 -0.03 -22.84
N THR A 491 -5.47 -1.21 -23.48
CA THR A 491 -4.57 -2.34 -23.29
C THR A 491 -3.12 -1.99 -23.65
N LEU A 492 -2.89 -1.25 -24.74
CA LEU A 492 -1.56 -0.74 -25.08
C LEU A 492 -1.04 0.25 -24.04
N GLY A 493 -1.92 1.06 -23.44
CA GLY A 493 -1.57 1.91 -22.31
C GLY A 493 -1.04 1.10 -21.12
N TYR A 494 -1.69 0.01 -20.77
CA TYR A 494 -1.19 -0.92 -19.73
C TYR A 494 0.17 -1.50 -20.09
N VAL A 495 0.33 -2.02 -21.30
CA VAL A 495 1.59 -2.62 -21.77
C VAL A 495 2.76 -1.65 -21.68
N GLU A 496 2.55 -0.40 -22.12
CA GLU A 496 3.58 0.63 -22.10
C GLU A 496 3.96 1.04 -20.68
N VAL A 497 2.98 1.25 -19.79
CA VAL A 497 3.22 1.57 -18.38
C VAL A 497 3.97 0.44 -17.68
N ILE A 498 3.61 -0.81 -17.91
CA ILE A 498 4.30 -1.98 -17.34
C ILE A 498 5.75 -2.02 -17.82
N SER A 499 5.99 -1.77 -19.10
CA SER A 499 7.34 -1.74 -19.69
C SER A 499 8.20 -0.63 -19.06
N ILE A 500 7.63 0.57 -18.88
CA ILE A 500 8.30 1.70 -18.22
C ILE A 500 8.65 1.34 -16.77
N LEU A 501 7.71 0.74 -16.03
CA LEU A 501 7.96 0.30 -14.67
C LEU A 501 9.08 -0.74 -14.59
N ALA A 502 9.13 -1.69 -15.52
CA ALA A 502 10.20 -2.69 -15.60
C ALA A 502 11.58 -2.03 -15.74
N VAL A 503 11.69 -1.04 -16.62
CA VAL A 503 12.94 -0.29 -16.85
C VAL A 503 13.31 0.53 -15.61
N ILE A 504 12.36 1.26 -15.02
CA ILE A 504 12.60 2.07 -13.81
C ILE A 504 13.10 1.18 -12.67
N ILE A 505 12.47 0.03 -12.43
CA ILE A 505 12.86 -0.89 -11.36
C ILE A 505 14.26 -1.45 -11.60
N LEU A 506 14.62 -1.79 -12.85
CA LEU A 506 15.97 -2.24 -13.18
C LEU A 506 17.00 -1.14 -12.93
N ALA A 507 16.67 0.10 -13.28
CA ALA A 507 17.53 1.27 -13.07
C ALA A 507 17.79 1.58 -11.57
N LEU A 508 17.02 0.99 -10.65
CA LEU A 508 17.24 1.13 -9.20
C LEU A 508 18.35 0.20 -8.67
N VAL A 509 18.73 -0.84 -9.41
CA VAL A 509 19.76 -1.79 -8.96
C VAL A 509 21.10 -1.10 -8.63
N PRO A 510 21.65 -0.17 -9.44
CA PRO A 510 22.87 0.56 -9.09
C PRO A 510 22.77 1.37 -7.79
N PHE A 511 21.58 1.87 -7.43
CA PHE A 511 21.40 2.64 -6.19
C PHE A 511 21.67 1.81 -4.92
N LEU A 512 21.63 0.48 -5.01
CA LEU A 512 22.01 -0.41 -3.90
C LEU A 512 23.49 -0.24 -3.51
N LEU A 513 24.34 0.23 -4.41
CA LEU A 513 25.76 0.51 -4.13
C LEU A 513 25.95 1.69 -3.16
N ILE A 514 24.95 2.58 -3.05
CA ILE A 514 24.97 3.72 -2.11
C ILE A 514 24.87 3.23 -0.67
N MET A 515 24.22 2.08 -0.42
CA MET A 515 24.08 1.52 0.94
C MET A 515 25.45 1.06 1.48
N LYS A 516 25.71 1.27 2.76
CA LYS A 516 26.91 0.75 3.42
C LYS A 516 26.80 -0.78 3.56
N ARG A 517 27.91 -1.47 3.37
CA ARG A 517 28.01 -2.93 3.50
C ARG A 517 27.71 -3.33 4.95
N ASN A 518 26.69 -4.16 5.13
CA ASN A 518 26.37 -4.73 6.43
C ASN A 518 26.95 -6.15 6.47
N LYS A 519 27.89 -6.42 7.37
CA LYS A 519 28.34 -7.79 7.57
C LYS A 519 27.19 -8.57 8.22
N PRO A 520 26.82 -9.75 7.71
CA PRO A 520 25.86 -10.60 8.39
C PRO A 520 26.32 -10.83 9.83
N ALA A 521 25.41 -10.78 10.80
CA ALA A 521 25.74 -11.07 12.19
C ALA A 521 25.98 -12.57 12.34
N VAL A 522 27.20 -12.99 12.12
CA VAL A 522 27.69 -14.34 12.44
C VAL A 522 28.11 -14.32 13.91
N GLY A 523 27.25 -14.86 14.78
CA GLY A 523 27.55 -15.12 16.19
C GLY A 523 27.67 -13.85 17.06
N ASP A 524 27.20 -13.94 18.29
CA ASP A 524 27.42 -12.97 19.38
C ASP A 524 28.91 -12.69 19.60
N GLN A 525 29.51 -11.88 18.77
CA GLN A 525 30.74 -11.16 19.11
C GLN A 525 30.43 -9.68 18.90
N ALA A 526 30.13 -9.04 20.02
CA ALA A 526 30.24 -7.61 20.18
C ALA A 526 31.64 -7.19 19.72
N VAL A 527 31.77 -6.63 18.54
CA VAL A 527 33.01 -5.96 18.16
C VAL A 527 33.02 -4.64 18.93
N ILE A 528 33.76 -4.65 20.00
CA ILE A 528 34.37 -3.49 20.60
C ILE A 528 35.30 -2.89 19.54
N HIS A 529 34.94 -1.77 18.98
CA HIS A 529 35.83 -0.71 18.52
C HIS A 529 35.00 0.56 18.31
#